data_a0a345776db97343e0aaafb304aa46a2
#
_entry.id   a0a345776db97343e0aaafb304aa46a2
#
_cell.length_a   1.000
_cell.length_b   1.000
_cell.length_c   1.000
_cell.angle_alpha   90.00
_cell.angle_beta   90.00
_cell.angle_gamma   90.00
#
_symmetry.space_group_name_H-M   'P 1'
#
loop_
_entity.id
_entity.type
_entity.pdbx_description
1 polymer ?
#
loop_
_entity_poly.entity_id
_entity_poly.type
_entity_poly.pdbx_seq_one_letter_code
_entity_poly.pdbx_strand_id
1 'polypeptide(L)'
;EWTLKRLVAQLDLPTTTVHRQLSTLTDRGYLVQDPVRKSYRVGPRLLLLSSTVLSHSDLRSTARPELEKLSATVKETINLSVMLDREIFYLDKVETFRSVVCNTKVGTRAPAHATSGGKIMLAFHDPDYVDAYCRDLPQMQRLTDRTVFSPDLLREQLAQARINGFAIDDGAIEPDLICVGAPIFGLDQTVVAAVSIAGPTFRMKEELDVMTRAVKATAANIS
;
A
#
# COMPACT_ATOMS: atom_id res chain seq x y z
N GLU A 1 9.76 15.35 14.97
CA GLU A 1 11.16 15.31 15.41
C GLU A 1 11.29 14.55 16.73
N TRP A 2 12.28 13.67 16.83
CA TRP A 2 12.51 12.82 18.01
C TRP A 2 13.72 13.30 18.80
N THR A 3 13.52 13.58 20.07
CA THR A 3 14.63 13.89 20.99
C THR A 3 14.97 12.65 21.84
N LEU A 4 16.19 12.61 22.39
CA LEU A 4 16.59 11.53 23.32
C LEU A 4 15.56 11.31 24.42
N LYS A 5 15.07 12.40 25.06
CA LYS A 5 14.07 12.33 26.14
C LYS A 5 12.76 11.66 25.70
N ARG A 6 12.26 12.00 24.50
CA ARG A 6 11.03 11.37 23.94
C ARG A 6 11.23 9.90 23.63
N LEU A 7 12.39 9.55 23.05
CA LEU A 7 12.71 8.17 22.71
C LEU A 7 12.87 7.30 23.97
N VAL A 8 13.53 7.82 25.01
CA VAL A 8 13.63 7.13 26.31
C VAL A 8 12.24 6.85 26.88
N ALA A 9 11.37 7.84 26.88
CA ALA A 9 10.00 7.69 27.39
C ALA A 9 9.14 6.71 26.55
N GLN A 10 9.36 6.68 25.23
CA GLN A 10 8.60 5.82 24.32
C GLN A 10 9.08 4.36 24.34
N LEU A 11 10.39 4.15 24.49
CA LEU A 11 11.00 2.83 24.42
C LEU A 11 11.09 2.13 25.77
N ASP A 12 10.86 2.84 26.84
CA ASP A 12 11.02 2.37 28.23
C ASP A 12 12.41 1.72 28.48
N LEU A 13 13.45 2.34 27.96
CA LEU A 13 14.82 1.88 28.08
C LEU A 13 15.69 2.88 28.86
N PRO A 14 16.77 2.41 29.52
CA PRO A 14 17.73 3.31 30.16
C PRO A 14 18.32 4.34 29.21
N THR A 15 18.42 5.60 29.66
CA THR A 15 18.94 6.72 28.84
C THR A 15 20.29 6.41 28.21
N THR A 16 21.18 5.75 28.92
CA THR A 16 22.53 5.35 28.46
C THR A 16 22.43 4.37 27.28
N THR A 17 21.48 3.44 27.33
CA THR A 17 21.23 2.46 26.26
C THR A 17 20.71 3.14 25.02
N VAL A 18 19.69 3.98 25.17
CA VAL A 18 19.11 4.74 24.03
C VAL A 18 20.16 5.66 23.41
N HIS A 19 20.92 6.39 24.23
CA HIS A 19 21.98 7.27 23.73
C HIS A 19 23.04 6.52 22.92
N ARG A 20 23.51 5.37 23.42
CA ARG A 20 24.51 4.55 22.71
C ARG A 20 23.97 4.05 21.38
N GLN A 21 22.71 3.61 21.31
CA GLN A 21 22.09 3.17 20.05
C GLN A 21 21.96 4.32 19.07
N LEU A 22 21.49 5.50 19.51
CA LEU A 22 21.37 6.68 18.67
C LEU A 22 22.72 7.14 18.13
N SER A 23 23.78 7.14 18.96
CA SER A 23 25.15 7.45 18.51
C SER A 23 25.59 6.48 17.42
N THR A 24 25.46 5.17 17.67
CA THR A 24 25.82 4.15 16.68
C THR A 24 25.07 4.32 15.34
N LEU A 25 23.77 4.59 15.40
CA LEU A 25 22.97 4.80 14.19
C LEU A 25 23.32 6.10 13.47
N THR A 26 23.69 7.15 14.22
CA THR A 26 24.15 8.43 13.66
C THR A 26 25.54 8.29 13.02
N ASP A 27 26.48 7.65 13.69
CA ASP A 27 27.83 7.39 13.19
C ASP A 27 27.80 6.54 11.90
N ARG A 28 26.81 5.66 11.81
CA ARG A 28 26.56 4.83 10.63
C ARG A 28 25.73 5.51 9.55
N GLY A 29 25.25 6.75 9.76
CA GLY A 29 24.46 7.52 8.79
C GLY A 29 23.00 7.08 8.64
N TYR A 30 22.50 6.19 9.50
CA TYR A 30 21.08 5.81 9.55
C TYR A 30 20.20 6.87 10.20
N LEU A 31 20.78 7.65 11.11
CA LEU A 31 20.17 8.84 11.69
C LEU A 31 21.06 10.06 11.43
N VAL A 32 20.45 11.24 11.50
CA VAL A 32 21.15 12.53 11.54
C VAL A 32 20.64 13.28 12.76
N GLN A 33 21.57 13.78 13.59
CA GLN A 33 21.24 14.62 14.72
C GLN A 33 21.31 16.09 14.30
N ASP A 34 20.26 16.85 14.59
CA ASP A 34 20.29 18.31 14.50
C ASP A 34 21.21 18.86 15.61
N PRO A 35 22.27 19.61 15.27
CA PRO A 35 23.26 20.07 16.25
C PRO A 35 22.70 21.10 17.22
N VAL A 36 21.65 21.83 16.83
CA VAL A 36 21.04 22.90 17.64
C VAL A 36 19.92 22.32 18.51
N ARG A 37 18.96 21.64 17.90
CA ARG A 37 17.77 21.10 18.57
C ARG A 37 18.02 19.78 19.30
N LYS A 38 19.19 19.14 19.06
CA LYS A 38 19.51 17.80 19.57
C LYS A 38 18.43 16.76 19.25
N SER A 39 17.66 16.98 18.19
CA SER A 39 16.66 16.04 17.68
C SER A 39 17.26 15.13 16.62
N TYR A 40 16.69 13.94 16.48
CA TYR A 40 17.11 12.93 15.51
C TYR A 40 16.08 12.82 14.40
N ARG A 41 16.57 12.65 13.19
CA ARG A 41 15.79 12.35 11.98
C ARG A 41 16.43 11.21 11.21
N VAL A 42 15.67 10.61 10.32
CA VAL A 42 16.12 9.55 9.40
C VAL A 42 17.27 10.07 8.55
N GLY A 43 18.34 9.28 8.47
CA GLY A 43 19.56 9.59 7.72
C GLY A 43 19.54 9.04 6.28
N PRO A 44 20.38 9.58 5.39
CA PRO A 44 20.40 9.23 3.96
C PRO A 44 20.78 7.77 3.69
N ARG A 45 21.42 7.08 4.64
CA ARG A 45 21.80 5.67 4.45
C ARG A 45 20.60 4.73 4.30
N LEU A 46 19.42 5.11 4.82
CA LEU A 46 18.19 4.36 4.60
C LEU A 46 17.71 4.44 3.14
N LEU A 47 18.01 5.52 2.42
CA LEU A 47 17.75 5.60 0.98
C LEU A 47 18.56 4.58 0.18
N LEU A 48 19.81 4.33 0.58
CA LEU A 48 20.65 3.31 -0.08
C LEU A 48 20.09 1.90 0.17
N LEU A 49 19.64 1.61 1.39
CA LEU A 49 19.01 0.33 1.70
C LEU A 49 17.70 0.16 0.95
N SER A 50 16.85 1.17 0.95
CA SER A 50 15.57 1.10 0.22
C SER A 50 15.77 0.97 -1.29
N SER A 51 16.74 1.66 -1.88
CA SER A 51 17.06 1.51 -3.29
C SER A 51 17.55 0.10 -3.63
N THR A 52 18.38 -0.50 -2.77
CA THR A 52 18.82 -1.89 -2.92
C THR A 52 17.65 -2.87 -2.84
N VAL A 53 16.76 -2.73 -1.86
CA VAL A 53 15.56 -3.57 -1.75
C VAL A 53 14.66 -3.38 -2.96
N LEU A 54 14.43 -2.15 -3.40
CA LEU A 54 13.58 -1.85 -4.55
C LEU A 54 14.20 -2.31 -5.88
N SER A 55 15.53 -2.26 -6.02
CA SER A 55 16.22 -2.72 -7.24
C SER A 55 16.34 -4.25 -7.34
N HIS A 56 16.32 -4.96 -6.21
CA HIS A 56 16.35 -6.42 -6.15
C HIS A 56 14.96 -7.04 -6.04
N SER A 57 13.90 -6.25 -6.05
CA SER A 57 12.52 -6.76 -6.12
C SER A 57 12.24 -7.22 -7.55
N ASP A 58 12.39 -8.53 -7.80
CA ASP A 58 12.03 -9.15 -9.08
C ASP A 58 10.60 -8.78 -9.50
N LEU A 59 9.70 -8.67 -8.52
CA LEU A 59 8.31 -8.28 -8.74
C LEU A 59 8.17 -6.87 -9.36
N ARG A 60 8.89 -5.86 -8.83
CA ARG A 60 8.81 -4.50 -9.36
C ARG A 60 9.35 -4.40 -10.78
N SER A 61 10.51 -5.00 -11.04
CA SER A 61 11.14 -5.00 -12.36
C SER A 61 10.29 -5.75 -13.40
N THR A 62 9.70 -6.87 -13.01
CA THR A 62 8.80 -7.66 -13.86
C THR A 62 7.48 -6.93 -14.14
N ALA A 63 6.89 -6.31 -13.10
CA ALA A 63 5.61 -5.62 -13.24
C ALA A 63 5.71 -4.32 -14.03
N ARG A 64 6.80 -3.56 -13.89
CA ARG A 64 6.92 -2.19 -14.43
C ARG A 64 6.52 -2.04 -15.90
N PRO A 65 6.97 -2.88 -16.87
CA PRO A 65 6.55 -2.77 -18.27
C PRO A 65 5.06 -2.93 -18.47
N GLU A 66 4.42 -3.85 -17.73
CA GLU A 66 2.98 -4.11 -17.82
C GLU A 66 2.15 -2.97 -17.19
N LEU A 67 2.64 -2.37 -16.08
CA LEU A 67 2.01 -1.18 -15.48
C LEU A 67 2.04 0.02 -16.44
N GLU A 68 3.14 0.23 -17.16
CA GLU A 68 3.28 1.30 -18.14
C GLU A 68 2.35 1.10 -19.33
N LYS A 69 2.24 -0.12 -19.87
CA LYS A 69 1.28 -0.46 -20.93
C LYS A 69 -0.17 -0.21 -20.48
N LEU A 70 -0.50 -0.64 -19.25
CA LEU A 70 -1.83 -0.42 -18.70
C LEU A 70 -2.13 1.07 -18.57
N SER A 71 -1.22 1.86 -17.97
CA SER A 71 -1.39 3.31 -17.83
C SER A 71 -1.56 4.02 -19.19
N ALA A 72 -0.77 3.64 -20.18
CA ALA A 72 -0.88 4.19 -21.54
C ALA A 72 -2.26 3.89 -22.20
N THR A 73 -2.83 2.72 -21.90
CA THR A 73 -4.12 2.29 -22.42
C THR A 73 -5.29 2.98 -21.74
N VAL A 74 -5.34 2.92 -20.39
CA VAL A 74 -6.47 3.43 -19.61
C VAL A 74 -6.35 4.91 -19.27
N LYS A 75 -5.15 5.48 -19.38
CA LYS A 75 -4.82 6.89 -19.08
C LYS A 75 -5.17 7.31 -17.64
N GLU A 76 -5.10 6.38 -16.70
CA GLU A 76 -5.29 6.61 -15.27
C GLU A 76 -4.06 6.18 -14.48
N THR A 77 -4.03 6.51 -13.18
CA THR A 77 -2.94 6.12 -12.28
C THR A 77 -2.97 4.62 -12.04
N ILE A 78 -1.84 3.95 -12.18
CA ILE A 78 -1.67 2.54 -11.87
C ILE A 78 -0.78 2.42 -10.63
N ASN A 79 -1.20 1.59 -9.69
CA ASN A 79 -0.41 1.28 -8.50
C ASN A 79 -0.11 -0.21 -8.43
N LEU A 80 1.10 -0.55 -7.96
CA LEU A 80 1.51 -1.87 -7.51
C LEU A 80 1.63 -1.83 -5.99
N SER A 81 0.96 -2.73 -5.31
CA SER A 81 0.96 -2.79 -3.84
C SER A 81 1.19 -4.19 -3.33
N VAL A 82 1.79 -4.29 -2.15
CA VAL A 82 1.98 -5.53 -1.38
C VAL A 82 1.38 -5.39 0.00
N MET A 83 1.06 -6.51 0.66
CA MET A 83 0.61 -6.49 2.05
C MET A 83 1.83 -6.37 2.98
N LEU A 84 1.76 -5.45 3.93
CA LEU A 84 2.73 -5.31 4.99
C LEU A 84 1.98 -5.08 6.31
N ASP A 85 2.04 -6.07 7.18
CA ASP A 85 1.21 -6.13 8.37
C ASP A 85 -0.29 -6.06 7.99
N ARG A 86 -1.03 -5.06 8.44
CA ARG A 86 -2.47 -4.88 8.18
C ARG A 86 -2.78 -3.80 7.15
N GLU A 87 -1.77 -3.33 6.45
CA GLU A 87 -1.85 -2.25 5.48
C GLU A 87 -1.26 -2.69 4.15
N ILE A 88 -1.69 -2.05 3.08
CA ILE A 88 -0.95 -2.13 1.84
C ILE A 88 0.21 -1.14 1.85
N PHE A 89 1.27 -1.54 1.19
CA PHE A 89 2.43 -0.70 0.90
C PHE A 89 2.52 -0.50 -0.61
N TYR A 90 2.54 0.75 -1.07
CA TYR A 90 2.69 1.07 -2.48
C TYR A 90 4.14 0.87 -2.92
N LEU A 91 4.39 -0.22 -3.65
CA LEU A 91 5.71 -0.63 -4.12
C LEU A 91 6.13 0.12 -5.37
N ASP A 92 5.19 0.37 -6.31
CA ASP A 92 5.43 1.15 -7.52
C ASP A 92 4.17 1.90 -7.96
N LYS A 93 4.35 2.90 -8.81
CA LYS A 93 3.30 3.73 -9.36
C LYS A 93 3.65 4.17 -10.77
N VAL A 94 2.67 4.17 -11.67
CA VAL A 94 2.73 4.85 -12.96
C VAL A 94 1.71 5.97 -12.95
N GLU A 95 2.17 7.20 -13.06
CA GLU A 95 1.30 8.38 -13.07
C GLU A 95 0.69 8.60 -14.46
N THR A 96 -0.55 9.05 -14.46
CA THR A 96 -1.17 9.59 -15.69
C THR A 96 -0.74 11.04 -15.92
N PHE A 97 -0.79 11.48 -17.18
CA PHE A 97 -0.54 12.89 -17.53
C PHE A 97 -1.78 13.79 -17.40
N ARG A 98 -2.87 13.29 -16.83
CA ARG A 98 -4.11 14.06 -16.62
C ARG A 98 -3.97 15.01 -15.43
N SER A 99 -4.72 16.12 -15.46
CA SER A 99 -4.66 17.16 -14.43
C SER A 99 -5.22 16.72 -13.08
N VAL A 100 -6.24 15.82 -13.10
CA VAL A 100 -6.85 15.26 -11.90
C VAL A 100 -6.38 13.82 -11.76
N VAL A 101 -5.58 13.57 -10.74
CA VAL A 101 -4.88 12.30 -10.51
C VAL A 101 -5.05 11.81 -9.07
N CYS A 102 -4.92 10.51 -8.87
CA CYS A 102 -4.81 9.95 -7.52
C CYS A 102 -3.44 10.26 -6.93
N ASN A 103 -3.41 10.85 -5.73
CA ASN A 103 -2.19 11.30 -5.05
C ASN A 103 -1.53 10.20 -4.20
N THR A 104 -1.58 8.93 -4.62
CA THR A 104 -0.78 7.87 -3.99
C THR A 104 0.71 8.14 -4.17
N LYS A 105 1.52 7.71 -3.20
CA LYS A 105 2.99 7.85 -3.26
C LYS A 105 3.65 6.51 -3.00
N VAL A 106 4.66 6.18 -3.82
CA VAL A 106 5.51 5.02 -3.55
C VAL A 106 6.15 5.16 -2.18
N GLY A 107 6.17 4.06 -1.42
CA GLY A 107 6.70 4.06 -0.06
C GLY A 107 5.70 4.43 1.04
N THR A 108 4.45 4.79 0.69
CA THR A 108 3.39 5.05 1.69
C THR A 108 2.53 3.82 1.92
N ARG A 109 1.76 3.84 3.02
CA ARG A 109 0.83 2.78 3.41
C ARG A 109 -0.61 3.27 3.36
N ALA A 110 -1.54 2.33 3.25
CA ALA A 110 -2.97 2.60 3.37
C ALA A 110 -3.69 1.38 3.98
N PRO A 111 -4.80 1.58 4.73
CA PRO A 111 -5.56 0.49 5.33
C PRO A 111 -6.07 -0.50 4.28
N ALA A 112 -5.84 -1.81 4.50
CA ALA A 112 -6.19 -2.82 3.51
C ALA A 112 -7.71 -2.89 3.25
N HIS A 113 -8.56 -2.71 4.27
CA HIS A 113 -10.02 -2.75 4.12
C HIS A 113 -10.59 -1.60 3.27
N ALA A 114 -9.87 -0.49 3.16
CA ALA A 114 -10.33 0.70 2.46
C ALA A 114 -9.81 0.81 1.03
N THR A 115 -8.92 -0.07 0.59
CA THR A 115 -8.32 -0.03 -0.75
C THR A 115 -8.70 -1.24 -1.60
N SER A 116 -8.82 -1.08 -2.91
CA SER A 116 -9.05 -2.19 -3.84
C SER A 116 -7.91 -3.22 -3.79
N GLY A 117 -6.65 -2.77 -3.78
CA GLY A 117 -5.48 -3.65 -3.64
C GLY A 117 -5.47 -4.40 -2.31
N GLY A 118 -5.81 -3.72 -1.20
CA GLY A 118 -5.86 -4.33 0.11
C GLY A 118 -6.98 -5.36 0.25
N LYS A 119 -8.18 -5.07 -0.28
CA LYS A 119 -9.28 -6.04 -0.33
C LYS A 119 -8.88 -7.30 -1.12
N ILE A 120 -8.16 -7.15 -2.22
CA ILE A 120 -7.60 -8.29 -2.98
C ILE A 120 -6.62 -9.08 -2.11
N MET A 121 -5.66 -8.43 -1.49
CA MET A 121 -4.68 -9.12 -0.64
C MET A 121 -5.37 -9.86 0.52
N LEU A 122 -6.36 -9.24 1.17
CA LEU A 122 -7.16 -9.88 2.23
C LEU A 122 -8.00 -11.04 1.69
N ALA A 123 -8.63 -10.91 0.52
CA ALA A 123 -9.50 -11.94 -0.06
C ALA A 123 -8.78 -13.27 -0.31
N PHE A 124 -7.47 -13.22 -0.54
CA PHE A 124 -6.64 -14.42 -0.79
C PHE A 124 -5.70 -14.77 0.36
N HIS A 125 -5.78 -14.03 1.47
CA HIS A 125 -4.98 -14.32 2.65
C HIS A 125 -5.52 -15.53 3.42
N ASP A 126 -4.74 -15.99 4.41
CA ASP A 126 -5.13 -17.04 5.34
C ASP A 126 -6.44 -16.68 6.07
N PRO A 127 -7.41 -17.60 6.20
CA PRO A 127 -8.69 -17.32 6.85
C PRO A 127 -8.57 -16.83 8.29
N ASP A 128 -7.65 -17.38 9.09
CA ASP A 128 -7.46 -16.97 10.49
C ASP A 128 -6.95 -15.51 10.57
N TYR A 129 -6.09 -15.12 9.63
CA TYR A 129 -5.63 -13.73 9.51
C TYR A 129 -6.79 -12.79 9.15
N VAL A 130 -7.63 -13.17 8.18
CA VAL A 130 -8.81 -12.38 7.77
C VAL A 130 -9.79 -12.25 8.94
N ASP A 131 -10.03 -13.32 9.69
CA ASP A 131 -10.90 -13.28 10.87
C ASP A 131 -10.36 -12.37 11.97
N ALA A 132 -9.06 -12.41 12.23
CA ALA A 132 -8.40 -11.49 13.16
C ALA A 132 -8.48 -10.03 12.66
N TYR A 133 -8.28 -9.81 11.36
CA TYR A 133 -8.42 -8.50 10.72
C TYR A 133 -9.85 -7.94 10.90
N CYS A 134 -10.85 -8.74 10.57
CA CYS A 134 -12.26 -8.36 10.68
C CYS A 134 -12.70 -8.08 12.13
N ARG A 135 -12.16 -8.83 13.10
CA ARG A 135 -12.43 -8.62 14.53
C ARG A 135 -12.01 -7.24 15.00
N ASP A 136 -10.85 -6.78 14.51
CA ASP A 136 -10.28 -5.50 14.92
C ASP A 136 -10.78 -4.32 14.06
N LEU A 137 -11.50 -4.60 12.96
CA LEU A 137 -12.01 -3.58 12.03
C LEU A 137 -12.77 -2.42 12.71
N PRO A 138 -13.64 -2.63 13.71
CA PRO A 138 -14.35 -1.56 14.39
C PRO A 138 -13.46 -0.54 15.13
N GLN A 139 -12.19 -0.90 15.35
CA GLN A 139 -11.19 -0.05 16.01
C GLN A 139 -10.26 0.63 15.00
N MET A 140 -10.38 0.31 13.71
CA MET A 140 -9.55 0.88 12.65
C MET A 140 -10.08 2.25 12.21
N GLN A 141 -9.23 2.98 11.48
CA GLN A 141 -9.58 4.30 11.01
C GLN A 141 -10.69 4.26 9.95
N ARG A 142 -11.73 5.03 10.15
CA ARG A 142 -12.73 5.35 9.13
C ARG A 142 -12.28 6.62 8.40
N LEU A 143 -12.01 6.51 7.11
CA LEU A 143 -11.45 7.60 6.29
C LEU A 143 -12.55 8.44 5.65
N THR A 144 -13.65 7.79 5.22
CA THR A 144 -14.82 8.42 4.63
C THR A 144 -16.09 7.75 5.15
N ASP A 145 -17.25 8.28 4.80
CA ASP A 145 -18.55 7.63 5.12
C ASP A 145 -18.77 6.32 4.33
N ARG A 146 -17.97 6.09 3.27
CA ARG A 146 -17.99 4.87 2.45
C ARG A 146 -16.95 3.84 2.88
N THR A 147 -16.08 4.17 3.83
CA THR A 147 -15.14 3.18 4.38
C THR A 147 -15.92 2.04 5.04
N VAL A 148 -15.67 0.81 4.62
CA VAL A 148 -16.28 -0.38 5.22
C VAL A 148 -15.85 -0.50 6.67
N PHE A 149 -16.83 -0.58 7.57
CA PHE A 149 -16.61 -0.62 9.02
C PHE A 149 -17.34 -1.79 9.70
N SER A 150 -18.11 -2.55 8.94
CA SER A 150 -18.77 -3.77 9.39
C SER A 150 -17.91 -4.97 9.04
N PRO A 151 -17.54 -5.82 10.02
CA PRO A 151 -16.84 -7.08 9.77
C PRO A 151 -17.54 -7.99 8.76
N ASP A 152 -18.89 -8.10 8.85
CA ASP A 152 -19.66 -8.97 7.98
C ASP A 152 -19.69 -8.44 6.55
N LEU A 153 -19.89 -7.12 6.39
CA LEU A 153 -19.83 -6.48 5.06
C LEU A 153 -18.43 -6.61 4.43
N LEU A 154 -17.37 -6.49 5.24
CA LEU A 154 -16.01 -6.72 4.72
C LEU A 154 -15.87 -8.18 4.24
N ARG A 155 -16.26 -9.18 5.04
CA ARG A 155 -16.22 -10.60 4.65
C ARG A 155 -16.98 -10.86 3.35
N GLU A 156 -18.14 -10.28 3.20
CA GLU A 156 -18.93 -10.38 1.96
C GLU A 156 -18.16 -9.81 0.76
N GLN A 157 -17.60 -8.60 0.89
CA GLN A 157 -16.80 -7.99 -0.16
C GLN A 157 -15.54 -8.81 -0.50
N LEU A 158 -14.88 -9.38 0.50
CA LEU A 158 -13.70 -10.24 0.27
C LEU A 158 -14.07 -11.55 -0.43
N ALA A 159 -15.21 -12.17 -0.05
CA ALA A 159 -15.71 -13.36 -0.72
C ALA A 159 -16.04 -13.08 -2.20
N GLN A 160 -16.70 -11.97 -2.49
CA GLN A 160 -16.96 -11.55 -3.86
C GLN A 160 -15.68 -11.24 -4.63
N ALA A 161 -14.72 -10.58 -4.00
CA ALA A 161 -13.42 -10.28 -4.62
C ALA A 161 -12.65 -11.57 -4.99
N ARG A 162 -12.71 -12.60 -4.14
CA ARG A 162 -12.11 -13.92 -4.40
C ARG A 162 -12.77 -14.63 -5.59
N ILE A 163 -14.09 -14.59 -5.68
CA ILE A 163 -14.85 -15.21 -6.78
C ILE A 163 -14.62 -14.46 -8.10
N ASN A 164 -14.70 -13.14 -8.07
CA ASN A 164 -14.64 -12.30 -9.26
C ASN A 164 -13.20 -12.09 -9.78
N GLY A 165 -12.19 -12.25 -8.92
CA GLY A 165 -10.80 -11.96 -9.21
C GLY A 165 -10.50 -10.46 -9.33
N PHE A 166 -11.32 -9.61 -8.72
CA PHE A 166 -11.07 -8.18 -8.57
C PHE A 166 -11.84 -7.60 -7.38
N ALA A 167 -11.38 -6.45 -6.88
CA ALA A 167 -12.07 -5.69 -5.86
C ALA A 167 -12.16 -4.22 -6.25
N ILE A 168 -13.19 -3.54 -5.74
CA ILE A 168 -13.43 -2.12 -5.95
C ILE A 168 -13.34 -1.38 -4.62
N ASP A 169 -12.71 -0.21 -4.67
CA ASP A 169 -12.85 0.86 -3.69
C ASP A 169 -13.65 1.99 -4.37
N ASP A 170 -14.88 2.22 -3.94
CA ASP A 170 -15.72 3.34 -4.40
C ASP A 170 -15.82 4.37 -3.28
N GLY A 171 -14.81 5.22 -3.19
CA GLY A 171 -14.81 6.33 -2.25
C GLY A 171 -14.51 5.95 -0.80
N ALA A 172 -13.90 4.80 -0.52
CA ALA A 172 -13.59 4.39 0.84
C ALA A 172 -12.32 5.07 1.39
N ILE A 173 -11.34 5.37 0.53
CA ILE A 173 -10.14 6.15 0.85
C ILE A 173 -10.39 7.65 0.68
N GLU A 174 -10.99 8.04 -0.44
CA GLU A 174 -11.22 9.41 -0.87
C GLU A 174 -12.60 9.47 -1.55
N PRO A 175 -13.53 10.37 -1.16
CA PRO A 175 -14.93 10.34 -1.61
C PRO A 175 -15.12 10.32 -3.14
N ASP A 176 -14.28 11.05 -3.86
CA ASP A 176 -14.37 11.21 -5.32
C ASP A 176 -13.41 10.33 -6.11
N LEU A 177 -12.91 9.27 -5.48
CA LEU A 177 -11.97 8.32 -6.08
C LEU A 177 -12.60 6.95 -6.23
N ILE A 178 -12.40 6.31 -7.38
CA ILE A 178 -12.67 4.88 -7.57
C ILE A 178 -11.36 4.18 -7.93
N CYS A 179 -11.14 3.05 -7.28
CA CYS A 179 -10.05 2.15 -7.60
C CYS A 179 -10.59 0.75 -7.91
N VAL A 180 -10.03 0.10 -8.92
CA VAL A 180 -10.27 -1.32 -9.20
C VAL A 180 -8.94 -2.06 -9.17
N GLY A 181 -8.86 -3.14 -8.41
CA GLY A 181 -7.63 -3.92 -8.21
C GLY A 181 -7.81 -5.40 -8.53
N ALA A 182 -6.72 -6.04 -8.97
CA ALA A 182 -6.66 -7.46 -9.28
C ALA A 182 -5.40 -8.11 -8.66
N PRO A 183 -5.46 -9.43 -8.31
CA PRO A 183 -4.36 -10.14 -7.68
C PRO A 183 -3.25 -10.50 -8.67
N ILE A 184 -2.01 -10.37 -8.22
CA ILE A 184 -0.83 -10.93 -8.87
C ILE A 184 -0.43 -12.18 -8.08
N PHE A 185 -0.35 -13.32 -8.77
CA PHE A 185 0.00 -14.60 -8.18
C PHE A 185 1.49 -14.89 -8.35
N GLY A 186 2.09 -15.45 -7.32
CA GLY A 186 3.41 -16.05 -7.37
C GLY A 186 3.40 -17.45 -8.02
N LEU A 187 4.58 -18.02 -8.20
CA LEU A 187 4.75 -19.36 -8.78
C LEU A 187 4.04 -20.46 -7.97
N ASP A 188 3.85 -20.27 -6.68
CA ASP A 188 3.16 -21.14 -5.76
C ASP A 188 1.64 -20.93 -5.71
N GLN A 189 1.10 -20.10 -6.62
CA GLN A 189 -0.32 -19.72 -6.67
C GLN A 189 -0.81 -18.93 -5.44
N THR A 190 0.09 -18.41 -4.62
CA THR A 190 -0.27 -17.42 -3.58
C THR A 190 -0.32 -16.02 -4.16
N VAL A 191 -1.18 -15.15 -3.60
CA VAL A 191 -1.21 -13.74 -3.99
C VAL A 191 -0.06 -13.00 -3.33
N VAL A 192 0.88 -12.53 -4.15
CA VAL A 192 2.09 -11.83 -3.71
C VAL A 192 1.96 -10.31 -3.77
N ALA A 193 1.06 -9.81 -4.64
CA ALA A 193 0.83 -8.38 -4.81
C ALA A 193 -0.57 -8.11 -5.40
N ALA A 194 -0.92 -6.83 -5.50
CA ALA A 194 -2.08 -6.38 -6.24
C ALA A 194 -1.68 -5.23 -7.18
N VAL A 195 -2.21 -5.25 -8.41
CA VAL A 195 -2.20 -4.11 -9.32
C VAL A 195 -3.55 -3.43 -9.26
N SER A 196 -3.60 -2.10 -9.28
CA SER A 196 -4.85 -1.35 -9.30
C SER A 196 -4.80 -0.14 -10.21
N ILE A 197 -5.96 0.19 -10.79
CA ILE A 197 -6.24 1.42 -11.51
C ILE A 197 -6.97 2.36 -10.54
N ALA A 198 -6.52 3.60 -10.44
CA ALA A 198 -7.11 4.61 -9.57
C ALA A 198 -7.39 5.89 -10.36
N GLY A 199 -8.62 6.36 -10.31
CA GLY A 199 -9.03 7.58 -11.00
C GLY A 199 -10.28 8.22 -10.40
N PRO A 200 -10.59 9.46 -10.80
CA PRO A 200 -11.77 10.18 -10.35
C PRO A 200 -13.07 9.44 -10.70
N THR A 201 -14.02 9.49 -9.78
CA THR A 201 -15.30 8.79 -9.88
C THR A 201 -16.03 9.04 -11.19
N PHE A 202 -16.04 10.28 -11.69
CA PHE A 202 -16.76 10.66 -12.91
C PHE A 202 -16.23 9.98 -14.18
N ARG A 203 -14.92 9.64 -14.23
CA ARG A 203 -14.32 8.90 -15.35
C ARG A 203 -14.42 7.39 -15.15
N MET A 204 -14.09 6.94 -13.93
CA MET A 204 -14.02 5.53 -13.64
C MET A 204 -15.37 4.82 -13.73
N LYS A 205 -16.49 5.48 -13.33
CA LYS A 205 -17.82 4.85 -13.38
C LYS A 205 -18.30 4.52 -14.78
N GLU A 206 -18.01 5.40 -15.74
CA GLU A 206 -18.43 5.20 -17.13
C GLU A 206 -17.71 4.03 -17.80
N GLU A 207 -16.47 3.75 -17.38
CA GLU A 207 -15.60 2.75 -18.02
C GLU A 207 -15.24 1.59 -17.08
N LEU A 208 -15.96 1.40 -15.97
CA LEU A 208 -15.56 0.48 -14.90
C LEU A 208 -15.34 -0.96 -15.39
N ASP A 209 -16.20 -1.44 -16.29
CA ASP A 209 -16.07 -2.78 -16.88
C ASP A 209 -14.81 -2.90 -17.76
N VAL A 210 -14.46 -1.84 -18.47
CA VAL A 210 -13.24 -1.79 -19.30
C VAL A 210 -12.01 -1.80 -18.38
N MET A 211 -12.02 -0.96 -17.35
CA MET A 211 -10.95 -0.88 -16.37
C MET A 211 -10.75 -2.22 -15.63
N THR A 212 -11.86 -2.88 -15.27
CA THR A 212 -11.83 -4.19 -14.61
C THR A 212 -11.21 -5.27 -15.49
N ARG A 213 -11.59 -5.34 -16.77
CA ARG A 213 -10.97 -6.29 -17.70
C ARG A 213 -9.49 -5.99 -17.91
N ALA A 214 -9.14 -4.72 -18.08
CA ALA A 214 -7.76 -4.32 -18.30
C ALA A 214 -6.84 -4.64 -17.10
N VAL A 215 -7.27 -4.33 -15.87
CA VAL A 215 -6.47 -4.62 -14.67
C VAL A 215 -6.30 -6.13 -14.44
N LYS A 216 -7.34 -6.93 -14.69
CA LYS A 216 -7.26 -8.40 -14.58
C LYS A 216 -6.30 -8.99 -15.62
N ALA A 217 -6.35 -8.53 -16.86
CA ALA A 217 -5.43 -8.98 -17.91
C ALA A 217 -3.98 -8.62 -17.56
N THR A 218 -3.74 -7.40 -17.08
CA THR A 218 -2.41 -6.96 -16.65
C THR A 218 -1.91 -7.77 -15.45
N ALA A 219 -2.76 -8.02 -14.45
CA ALA A 219 -2.40 -8.85 -13.30
C ALA A 219 -1.96 -10.27 -13.74
N ALA A 220 -2.71 -10.90 -14.66
CA ALA A 220 -2.38 -12.21 -15.21
C ALA A 220 -1.06 -12.23 -16.01
N ASN A 221 -0.72 -11.13 -16.69
CA ASN A 221 0.56 -11.03 -17.42
C ASN A 221 1.77 -10.90 -16.49
N ILE A 222 1.57 -10.35 -15.29
CA ILE A 222 2.63 -10.19 -14.28
C ILE A 222 2.81 -11.49 -13.47
N SER A 223 1.73 -12.29 -13.29
CA SER A 223 1.72 -13.56 -12.56
C SER A 223 2.49 -14.65 -13.31
#